data_caf498fac281ceff192690dffd620b71
#
_entry.id   caf498fac281ceff192690dffd620b71
#
_cell.length_a   1.000
_cell.length_b   1.000
_cell.length_c   1.000
_cell.angle_alpha   90.00
_cell.angle_beta   90.00
_cell.angle_gamma   90.00
#
_symmetry.space_group_name_H-M   'P 1'
#
loop_
_entity.id
_entity.type
_entity.pdbx_description
1 polymer ?
#
loop_
_entity_poly.entity_id
_entity_poly.type
_entity_poly.pdbx_seq_one_letter_code
_entity_poly.pdbx_strand_id
1 'polypeptide(L)'
;MRIPKDYFLVKVERPYDDVVELNGVEIALDIKFDPYRFARQYGIVYSTPISLPKGLEFDVIEGDKIYFHHLVTGAKSGVTIDKKFEDESGQQYKSANLVDWVEEENIYRVHWQQIYARVRDGELKMLHHWNFVKQKTESEDSIKTKSGIFIKPEVEDITLHGNIVYMNDWLKGQGVEIGDEVIFSENSEYDMKIEGERLLRMRNEDILALYDNGGE
;
A
#
# COMPACT_ATOMS: atom_id res chain seq x y z
N MET A 1 -13.85 -19.28 11.34
CA MET A 1 -14.75 -19.27 10.14
C MET A 1 -13.86 -19.19 8.91
N ARG A 2 -14.17 -19.88 7.80
CA ARG A 2 -13.34 -19.86 6.59
C ARG A 2 -14.17 -19.49 5.36
N ILE A 3 -13.61 -18.67 4.49
CA ILE A 3 -14.23 -18.36 3.19
C ILE A 3 -13.89 -19.48 2.19
N PRO A 4 -14.85 -19.91 1.34
CA PRO A 4 -14.64 -21.05 0.46
C PRO A 4 -13.48 -20.90 -0.51
N LYS A 5 -13.27 -19.70 -1.11
CA LYS A 5 -12.34 -19.56 -2.23
C LYS A 5 -11.80 -18.13 -2.38
N ASP A 6 -10.52 -18.03 -2.73
CA ASP A 6 -9.84 -16.84 -3.26
C ASP A 6 -9.76 -15.58 -2.37
N TYR A 7 -10.46 -15.54 -1.23
CA TYR A 7 -10.49 -14.38 -0.35
C TYR A 7 -9.95 -14.70 1.03
N PHE A 8 -9.19 -13.76 1.57
CA PHE A 8 -8.79 -13.70 2.97
C PHE A 8 -9.77 -12.83 3.75
N LEU A 9 -10.01 -13.14 5.00
CA LEU A 9 -10.61 -12.21 5.95
C LEU A 9 -9.49 -11.48 6.67
N VAL A 10 -9.59 -10.17 6.71
CA VAL A 10 -8.55 -9.31 7.27
C VAL A 10 -9.19 -8.32 8.24
N LYS A 11 -8.67 -8.29 9.45
CA LYS A 11 -9.07 -7.30 10.46
C LYS A 11 -8.26 -6.03 10.24
N VAL A 12 -8.95 -4.93 10.04
CA VAL A 12 -8.37 -3.59 9.88
C VAL A 12 -8.82 -2.75 11.08
N GLU A 13 -7.88 -2.21 11.84
CA GLU A 13 -8.19 -1.47 13.07
C GLU A 13 -9.16 -0.31 12.82
N ARG A 14 -8.88 0.48 11.77
CA ARG A 14 -9.76 1.53 11.24
C ARG A 14 -9.59 1.62 9.72
N PRO A 15 -10.64 1.92 8.95
CA PRO A 15 -10.56 1.89 7.48
C PRO A 15 -9.72 3.03 6.86
N TYR A 16 -9.53 4.13 7.60
CA TYR A 16 -8.79 5.29 7.14
C TYR A 16 -7.73 5.72 8.16
N ASP A 17 -6.62 6.25 7.66
CA ASP A 17 -5.58 6.94 8.44
C ASP A 17 -5.90 8.44 8.49
N ASP A 18 -7.06 8.77 9.08
CA ASP A 18 -7.65 10.10 9.17
C ASP A 18 -7.30 10.85 10.45
N VAL A 19 -6.39 10.32 11.25
CA VAL A 19 -5.92 10.94 12.49
C VAL A 19 -4.40 11.09 12.46
N VAL A 20 -3.93 12.30 12.75
CA VAL A 20 -2.50 12.62 12.91
C VAL A 20 -2.24 13.04 14.33
N GLU A 21 -1.22 12.47 14.95
CA GLU A 21 -0.75 12.92 16.27
C GLU A 21 0.27 14.04 16.10
N LEU A 22 -0.03 15.21 16.68
CA LEU A 22 0.87 16.36 16.73
C LEU A 22 1.10 16.77 18.19
N ASN A 23 2.32 16.64 18.68
CA ASN A 23 2.68 17.00 20.07
C ASN A 23 1.80 16.32 21.15
N GLY A 24 1.43 15.05 20.94
CA GLY A 24 0.57 14.31 21.87
C GLY A 24 -0.93 14.61 21.76
N VAL A 25 -1.34 15.39 20.76
CA VAL A 25 -2.75 15.69 20.47
C VAL A 25 -3.15 15.01 19.17
N GLU A 26 -4.21 14.20 19.22
CA GLU A 26 -4.82 13.62 18.02
C GLU A 26 -5.63 14.67 17.26
N ILE A 27 -5.33 14.87 15.99
CA ILE A 27 -6.01 15.79 15.09
C ILE A 27 -6.69 14.97 14.00
N ALA A 28 -8.02 15.06 13.90
CA ALA A 28 -8.77 14.45 12.81
C ALA A 28 -8.56 15.25 11.51
N LEU A 29 -8.30 14.54 10.42
CA LEU A 29 -8.15 15.11 9.09
C LEU A 29 -9.49 15.03 8.34
N ASP A 30 -9.84 16.09 7.61
CA ASP A 30 -10.96 16.04 6.68
C ASP A 30 -10.53 15.35 5.39
N ILE A 31 -10.91 14.08 5.24
CA ILE A 31 -10.54 13.22 4.10
C ILE A 31 -11.55 13.23 2.96
N LYS A 32 -12.61 14.07 3.02
CA LYS A 32 -13.72 14.08 2.06
C LYS A 32 -13.28 14.28 0.61
N PHE A 33 -12.21 15.03 0.39
CA PHE A 33 -11.74 15.37 -0.96
C PHE A 33 -10.88 14.27 -1.62
N ASP A 34 -10.21 13.43 -0.81
CA ASP A 34 -9.38 12.34 -1.32
C ASP A 34 -9.37 11.14 -0.34
N PRO A 35 -10.50 10.45 -0.17
CA PRO A 35 -10.60 9.35 0.77
C PRO A 35 -9.69 8.18 0.42
N TYR A 36 -9.32 8.00 -0.85
CA TYR A 36 -8.48 6.89 -1.29
C TYR A 36 -7.04 7.04 -0.81
N ARG A 37 -6.54 8.28 -0.73
CA ARG A 37 -5.20 8.58 -0.22
C ARG A 37 -5.02 8.18 1.24
N PHE A 38 -6.10 8.24 2.01
CA PHE A 38 -6.11 7.93 3.44
C PHE A 38 -6.64 6.54 3.74
N ALA A 39 -7.09 5.79 2.72
CA ALA A 39 -7.56 4.43 2.89
C ALA A 39 -6.42 3.56 3.43
N ARG A 40 -6.67 2.86 4.55
CA ARG A 40 -5.68 1.98 5.16
C ARG A 40 -5.42 0.78 4.25
N GLN A 41 -4.16 0.53 4.00
CA GLN A 41 -3.69 -0.48 3.03
C GLN A 41 -3.02 -1.68 3.71
N TYR A 42 -3.29 -1.89 5.00
CA TYR A 42 -2.78 -3.02 5.76
C TYR A 42 -3.77 -3.48 6.83
N GLY A 43 -3.62 -4.72 7.26
CA GLY A 43 -4.40 -5.32 8.32
C GLY A 43 -3.85 -6.69 8.71
N ILE A 44 -4.48 -7.31 9.71
CA ILE A 44 -4.08 -8.62 10.22
C ILE A 44 -5.00 -9.68 9.64
N VAL A 45 -4.43 -10.76 9.12
CA VAL A 45 -5.19 -11.90 8.59
C VAL A 45 -5.97 -12.56 9.72
N TYR A 46 -7.29 -12.47 9.64
CA TYR A 46 -8.24 -13.07 10.57
C TYR A 46 -8.57 -14.51 10.19
N SER A 47 -8.69 -14.79 8.89
CA SER A 47 -8.93 -16.14 8.38
C SER A 47 -8.45 -16.30 6.94
N THR A 48 -7.90 -17.48 6.64
CA THR A 48 -7.44 -17.85 5.30
C THR A 48 -8.55 -18.54 4.49
N PRO A 49 -8.50 -18.48 3.14
CA PRO A 49 -9.43 -19.25 2.30
C PRO A 49 -9.25 -20.76 2.46
N ILE A 50 -10.31 -21.52 2.22
CA ILE A 50 -10.23 -23.00 2.19
C ILE A 50 -9.40 -23.46 1.01
N SER A 51 -9.50 -22.78 -0.12
CA SER A 51 -8.74 -23.08 -1.33
C SER A 51 -8.33 -21.82 -2.08
N LEU A 52 -7.17 -21.90 -2.70
CA LEU A 52 -6.64 -20.93 -3.65
C LEU A 52 -6.63 -21.58 -5.06
N PRO A 53 -6.39 -20.81 -6.13
CA PRO A 53 -6.23 -21.34 -7.47
C PRO A 53 -5.21 -22.47 -7.52
N LYS A 54 -5.48 -23.49 -8.32
CA LYS A 54 -4.61 -24.67 -8.42
C LYS A 54 -3.20 -24.25 -8.88
N GLY A 55 -2.19 -24.69 -8.14
CA GLY A 55 -0.79 -24.40 -8.43
C GLY A 55 -0.30 -23.05 -7.90
N LEU A 56 -1.17 -22.30 -7.20
CA LEU A 56 -0.77 -21.06 -6.53
C LEU A 56 -0.25 -21.39 -5.13
N GLU A 57 1.05 -21.17 -4.93
CA GLU A 57 1.64 -21.13 -3.60
C GLU A 57 1.54 -19.72 -3.05
N PHE A 58 0.86 -19.56 -1.90
CA PHE A 58 0.63 -18.26 -1.30
C PHE A 58 0.92 -18.32 0.20
N ASP A 59 2.11 -17.86 0.57
CA ASP A 59 2.63 -17.93 1.94
C ASP A 59 2.02 -16.83 2.82
N VAL A 60 0.71 -16.98 3.12
CA VAL A 60 -0.02 -16.11 4.06
C VAL A 60 -0.83 -16.99 4.99
N ILE A 61 -0.69 -16.76 6.30
CA ILE A 61 -1.41 -17.48 7.37
C ILE A 61 -2.17 -16.52 8.27
N GLU A 62 -3.04 -17.07 9.11
CA GLU A 62 -3.74 -16.32 10.16
C GLU A 62 -2.73 -15.68 11.12
N GLY A 63 -2.94 -14.39 11.44
CA GLY A 63 -2.04 -13.59 12.27
C GLY A 63 -0.99 -12.78 11.50
N ASP A 64 -0.74 -13.07 10.22
CA ASP A 64 0.16 -12.24 9.41
C ASP A 64 -0.41 -10.82 9.27
N LYS A 65 0.46 -9.80 9.34
CA LYS A 65 0.13 -8.47 8.82
C LYS A 65 0.33 -8.50 7.31
N ILE A 66 -0.67 -8.06 6.55
CA ILE A 66 -0.58 -7.98 5.09
C ILE A 66 -0.79 -6.57 4.58
N TYR A 67 -0.15 -6.27 3.45
CA TYR A 67 -0.34 -5.05 2.67
C TYR A 67 -1.18 -5.34 1.43
N PHE A 68 -2.19 -4.49 1.18
CA PHE A 68 -3.17 -4.72 0.12
C PHE A 68 -3.62 -3.42 -0.55
N HIS A 69 -4.41 -3.56 -1.60
CA HIS A 69 -4.90 -2.45 -2.41
C HIS A 69 -5.87 -1.54 -1.63
N HIS A 70 -5.76 -0.21 -1.78
CA HIS A 70 -6.61 0.78 -1.08
C HIS A 70 -8.11 0.57 -1.29
N LEU A 71 -8.53 0.02 -2.44
CA LEU A 71 -9.94 -0.29 -2.72
C LEU A 71 -10.54 -1.36 -1.80
N VAL A 72 -9.72 -2.03 -1.00
CA VAL A 72 -10.23 -3.00 -0.01
C VAL A 72 -10.97 -2.27 1.10
N THR A 73 -10.38 -1.24 1.68
CA THR A 73 -10.95 -0.42 2.76
C THR A 73 -11.64 0.83 2.25
N GLY A 74 -11.13 1.40 1.14
CA GLY A 74 -11.69 2.60 0.53
C GLY A 74 -13.12 2.38 0.04
N ALA A 75 -14.02 3.32 0.34
CA ALA A 75 -15.37 3.31 -0.15
C ALA A 75 -15.40 3.65 -1.64
N LYS A 76 -16.23 2.93 -2.41
CA LYS A 76 -16.56 3.39 -3.75
C LYS A 76 -17.43 4.64 -3.64
N SER A 77 -16.98 5.76 -4.20
CA SER A 77 -17.78 6.97 -4.34
C SER A 77 -19.13 6.63 -4.96
N GLY A 78 -20.22 7.01 -4.29
CA GLY A 78 -21.60 6.85 -4.79
C GLY A 78 -22.35 5.60 -4.34
N VAL A 79 -21.76 4.71 -3.53
CA VAL A 79 -22.51 3.60 -2.92
C VAL A 79 -22.92 3.97 -1.50
N THR A 80 -24.17 4.38 -1.34
CA THR A 80 -24.82 4.62 -0.04
C THR A 80 -25.16 3.26 0.57
N ILE A 81 -24.47 2.85 1.64
CA ILE A 81 -24.86 1.66 2.40
C ILE A 81 -24.63 1.92 3.90
N ASP A 82 -25.74 1.98 4.63
CA ASP A 82 -25.88 1.95 6.10
C ASP A 82 -25.41 3.15 6.96
N LYS A 83 -26.31 3.50 7.91
CA LYS A 83 -26.27 4.68 8.80
C LYS A 83 -25.10 4.80 9.78
N LYS A 84 -24.18 3.86 9.82
CA LYS A 84 -23.06 3.84 10.78
C LYS A 84 -21.88 4.75 10.41
N PHE A 85 -21.80 5.21 9.17
CA PHE A 85 -20.72 6.06 8.65
C PHE A 85 -21.29 7.24 7.86
N GLU A 86 -22.24 7.96 8.46
CA GLU A 86 -22.73 9.22 7.91
C GLU A 86 -21.75 10.32 8.26
N ASP A 87 -21.24 11.03 7.25
CA ASP A 87 -20.63 12.32 7.48
C ASP A 87 -21.72 13.36 7.81
N GLU A 88 -21.32 14.57 8.18
CA GLU A 88 -22.25 15.67 8.49
C GLU A 88 -23.18 16.03 7.32
N SER A 89 -22.93 15.54 6.10
CA SER A 89 -23.78 15.71 4.93
C SER A 89 -24.76 14.55 4.71
N GLY A 90 -24.76 13.53 5.57
CA GLY A 90 -25.57 12.31 5.43
C GLY A 90 -25.06 11.33 4.37
N GLN A 91 -23.83 11.52 3.90
CA GLN A 91 -23.21 10.63 2.91
C GLN A 91 -22.47 9.49 3.60
N GLN A 92 -22.79 8.26 3.22
CA GLN A 92 -22.24 7.06 3.82
C GLN A 92 -21.13 6.46 2.94
N TYR A 93 -20.00 6.16 3.55
CA TYR A 93 -18.85 5.55 2.90
C TYR A 93 -18.60 4.17 3.50
N LYS A 94 -19.13 3.12 2.86
CA LYS A 94 -18.85 1.72 3.25
C LYS A 94 -18.18 1.00 2.09
N SER A 95 -17.05 0.34 2.34
CA SER A 95 -16.44 -0.53 1.35
C SER A 95 -17.34 -1.73 1.05
N ALA A 96 -17.48 -2.09 -0.23
CA ALA A 96 -18.15 -3.32 -0.65
C ALA A 96 -17.46 -4.61 -0.15
N ASN A 97 -16.25 -4.49 0.38
CA ASN A 97 -15.49 -5.59 0.93
C ASN A 97 -15.67 -5.77 2.44
N LEU A 98 -16.33 -4.81 3.11
CA LEU A 98 -16.63 -4.94 4.55
C LEU A 98 -17.60 -6.09 4.78
N VAL A 99 -17.29 -6.92 5.75
CA VAL A 99 -18.05 -8.10 6.13
C VAL A 99 -18.88 -7.78 7.38
N ASP A 100 -20.18 -7.87 7.27
CA ASP A 100 -21.16 -7.54 8.35
C ASP A 100 -21.77 -8.76 9.03
N TRP A 101 -21.45 -9.95 8.54
CA TRP A 101 -21.95 -11.24 9.06
C TRP A 101 -20.98 -11.92 10.05
N VAL A 102 -19.91 -11.25 10.44
CA VAL A 102 -18.96 -11.65 11.49
C VAL A 102 -19.22 -10.77 12.71
N GLU A 103 -19.19 -11.34 13.90
CA GLU A 103 -19.40 -10.59 15.16
C GLU A 103 -18.31 -9.53 15.39
N GLU A 104 -17.10 -9.76 14.84
CA GLU A 104 -16.00 -8.81 14.90
C GLU A 104 -16.19 -7.64 13.96
N GLU A 105 -15.89 -6.44 14.41
CA GLU A 105 -15.95 -5.21 13.60
C GLU A 105 -14.73 -5.09 12.69
N ASN A 106 -14.91 -4.36 11.58
CA ASN A 106 -13.85 -4.01 10.63
C ASN A 106 -13.14 -5.21 9.99
N ILE A 107 -13.89 -6.27 9.70
CA ILE A 107 -13.41 -7.39 8.89
C ILE A 107 -13.68 -7.13 7.42
N TYR A 108 -12.65 -7.26 6.58
CA TYR A 108 -12.72 -7.04 5.14
C TYR A 108 -12.36 -8.31 4.37
N ARG A 109 -13.03 -8.50 3.22
CA ARG A 109 -12.63 -9.52 2.25
C ARG A 109 -11.52 -8.96 1.37
N VAL A 110 -10.41 -9.65 1.30
CA VAL A 110 -9.27 -9.30 0.46
C VAL A 110 -9.01 -10.43 -0.52
N HIS A 111 -9.14 -10.16 -1.81
CA HIS A 111 -8.81 -11.14 -2.83
C HIS A 111 -7.29 -11.34 -2.88
N TRP A 112 -6.80 -12.57 -3.07
CA TRP A 112 -5.37 -12.87 -3.05
C TRP A 112 -4.54 -12.01 -4.00
N GLN A 113 -5.08 -11.62 -5.17
CA GLN A 113 -4.42 -10.73 -6.14
C GLN A 113 -4.24 -9.29 -5.64
N GLN A 114 -5.00 -8.90 -4.61
CA GLN A 114 -4.91 -7.57 -4.00
C GLN A 114 -3.90 -7.52 -2.85
N ILE A 115 -3.27 -8.65 -2.50
CA ILE A 115 -2.27 -8.73 -1.44
C ILE A 115 -0.89 -8.66 -2.07
N TYR A 116 -0.07 -7.74 -1.59
CA TYR A 116 1.24 -7.41 -2.16
C TYR A 116 2.40 -7.97 -1.37
N ALA A 117 2.29 -7.89 -0.04
CA ALA A 117 3.32 -8.36 0.87
C ALA A 117 2.70 -8.86 2.17
N ARG A 118 3.44 -9.67 2.90
CA ARG A 118 3.14 -10.05 4.27
C ARG A 118 4.29 -9.68 5.20
N VAL A 119 3.96 -9.46 6.48
CA VAL A 119 4.94 -9.34 7.56
C VAL A 119 4.64 -10.43 8.58
N ARG A 120 5.65 -11.23 8.91
CA ARG A 120 5.63 -12.27 9.93
C ARG A 120 6.93 -12.18 10.73
N ASP A 121 6.84 -12.18 12.05
CA ASP A 121 7.99 -12.10 12.96
C ASP A 121 8.94 -10.91 12.65
N GLY A 122 8.39 -9.80 12.17
CA GLY A 122 9.12 -8.60 11.78
C GLY A 122 9.76 -8.64 10.39
N GLU A 123 9.65 -9.76 9.67
CA GLU A 123 10.16 -9.91 8.30
C GLU A 123 9.07 -9.60 7.28
N LEU A 124 9.33 -8.62 6.40
CA LEU A 124 8.48 -8.33 5.25
C LEU A 124 8.89 -9.19 4.06
N LYS A 125 7.95 -9.94 3.51
CA LYS A 125 8.12 -10.74 2.30
C LYS A 125 7.14 -10.30 1.21
N MET A 126 7.68 -10.01 0.02
CA MET A 126 6.87 -9.74 -1.16
C MET A 126 6.17 -10.99 -1.65
N LEU A 127 4.97 -10.82 -2.21
CA LEU A 127 4.16 -11.91 -2.72
C LEU A 127 4.00 -11.77 -4.24
N HIS A 128 3.96 -12.92 -4.94
CA HIS A 128 3.83 -12.97 -6.38
C HIS A 128 4.88 -12.15 -7.15
N HIS A 129 4.38 -11.29 -8.06
CA HIS A 129 5.15 -10.45 -8.97
C HIS A 129 5.31 -9.00 -8.46
N TRP A 130 5.02 -8.76 -7.19
CA TRP A 130 5.09 -7.43 -6.62
C TRP A 130 6.46 -7.11 -6.03
N ASN A 131 6.85 -5.84 -6.14
CA ASN A 131 8.06 -5.28 -5.58
C ASN A 131 7.76 -3.89 -5.01
N PHE A 132 8.58 -3.43 -4.06
CA PHE A 132 8.55 -2.06 -3.58
C PHE A 132 9.83 -1.33 -3.92
N VAL A 133 9.66 -0.18 -4.54
CA VAL A 133 10.73 0.69 -5.04
C VAL A 133 10.64 2.04 -4.34
N LYS A 134 11.75 2.56 -3.88
CA LYS A 134 11.87 3.93 -3.40
C LYS A 134 12.25 4.82 -4.58
N GLN A 135 11.32 5.70 -4.97
CA GLN A 135 11.58 6.66 -6.05
C GLN A 135 12.76 7.56 -5.71
N LYS A 136 13.64 7.80 -6.68
CA LYS A 136 14.66 8.84 -6.55
C LYS A 136 14.00 10.20 -6.69
N THR A 137 14.20 11.04 -5.67
CA THR A 137 13.90 12.46 -5.75
C THR A 137 15.17 13.20 -6.11
N GLU A 138 15.10 14.17 -7.00
CA GLU A 138 16.22 15.09 -7.18
C GLU A 138 16.52 15.80 -5.84
N SER A 139 17.80 15.99 -5.54
CA SER A 139 18.23 16.55 -4.26
C SER A 139 17.52 17.89 -4.00
N GLU A 140 16.88 18.01 -2.84
CA GLU A 140 16.25 19.21 -2.34
C GLU A 140 17.33 20.28 -2.00
N ASP A 141 18.00 20.83 -2.98
CA ASP A 141 18.81 22.01 -2.76
C ASP A 141 17.86 23.21 -2.60
N SER A 142 17.59 23.54 -1.33
CA SER A 142 16.81 24.73 -1.00
C SER A 142 17.52 25.96 -1.53
N ILE A 143 16.91 26.60 -2.54
CA ILE A 143 17.46 27.84 -3.11
C ILE A 143 17.24 28.98 -2.11
N LYS A 144 18.32 29.44 -1.49
CA LYS A 144 18.27 30.64 -0.65
C LYS A 144 18.24 31.87 -1.57
N THR A 145 17.11 32.57 -1.59
CA THR A 145 17.00 33.84 -2.33
C THR A 145 17.90 34.91 -1.73
N LYS A 146 18.24 35.95 -2.51
CA LYS A 146 19.01 37.11 -2.01
C LYS A 146 18.34 37.84 -0.83
N SER A 147 17.02 37.66 -0.66
CA SER A 147 16.24 38.18 0.50
C SER A 147 16.28 37.25 1.72
N GLY A 148 17.00 36.13 1.66
CA GLY A 148 17.10 35.18 2.79
C GLY A 148 15.91 34.26 2.93
N ILE A 149 14.96 34.26 2.00
CA ILE A 149 13.82 33.35 1.98
C ILE A 149 14.29 32.03 1.37
N PHE A 150 14.05 30.92 2.08
CA PHE A 150 14.24 29.58 1.53
C PHE A 150 13.00 29.25 0.67
N ILE A 151 13.19 29.13 -0.63
CA ILE A 151 12.18 28.56 -1.52
C ILE A 151 12.53 27.06 -1.62
N LYS A 152 11.63 26.22 -1.14
CA LYS A 152 11.66 24.82 -1.48
C LYS A 152 11.12 24.73 -2.91
N PRO A 153 11.91 24.36 -3.95
CA PRO A 153 11.33 24.10 -5.26
C PRO A 153 10.28 23.02 -5.09
N GLU A 154 9.15 23.12 -5.78
CA GLU A 154 8.28 21.97 -5.98
C GLU A 154 9.14 20.91 -6.67
N VAL A 155 9.54 19.90 -5.93
CA VAL A 155 10.26 18.76 -6.50
C VAL A 155 9.25 18.05 -7.36
N GLU A 156 9.36 18.22 -8.67
CA GLU A 156 8.63 17.36 -9.59
C GLU A 156 9.22 15.95 -9.42
N ASP A 157 8.43 15.00 -8.96
CA ASP A 157 8.73 13.56 -8.88
C ASP A 157 8.85 12.99 -10.31
N ILE A 158 9.83 13.44 -11.11
CA ILE A 158 9.85 13.18 -12.57
C ILE A 158 10.75 12.01 -12.94
N THR A 159 11.42 11.40 -12.02
CA THR A 159 12.33 10.33 -12.41
C THR A 159 11.62 8.99 -12.38
N LEU A 160 11.53 8.34 -13.55
CA LEU A 160 11.13 6.93 -13.67
C LEU A 160 12.27 6.00 -13.18
N HIS A 161 12.95 6.44 -12.12
CA HIS A 161 14.07 5.78 -11.48
C HIS A 161 13.83 5.62 -9.99
N GLY A 162 14.32 4.53 -9.44
CA GLY A 162 14.23 4.28 -8.02
C GLY A 162 15.14 3.15 -7.57
N ASN A 163 15.24 2.94 -6.26
CA ASN A 163 16.00 1.84 -5.70
C ASN A 163 15.06 0.75 -5.18
N ILE A 164 15.39 -0.50 -5.45
CA ILE A 164 14.67 -1.67 -4.91
C ILE A 164 14.81 -1.69 -3.39
N VAL A 165 13.69 -1.67 -2.68
CA VAL A 165 13.66 -1.79 -1.21
C VAL A 165 13.20 -3.18 -0.78
N TYR A 166 12.15 -3.70 -1.43
CA TYR A 166 11.69 -5.07 -1.23
C TYR A 166 11.39 -5.69 -2.59
N MET A 167 11.80 -6.93 -2.79
CA MET A 167 11.58 -7.66 -4.03
C MET A 167 11.11 -9.09 -3.79
N ASN A 168 10.45 -9.65 -4.79
CA ASN A 168 10.02 -11.03 -4.78
C ASN A 168 11.17 -12.00 -5.19
N ASP A 169 10.95 -13.29 -4.93
CA ASP A 169 11.94 -14.33 -5.19
C ASP A 169 12.29 -14.47 -6.69
N TRP A 170 11.35 -14.16 -7.60
CA TRP A 170 11.60 -14.20 -9.04
C TRP A 170 12.62 -13.14 -9.47
N LEU A 171 12.43 -11.88 -9.03
CA LEU A 171 13.33 -10.77 -9.38
C LEU A 171 14.73 -11.02 -8.79
N LYS A 172 14.79 -11.53 -7.56
CA LYS A 172 16.04 -11.97 -6.93
C LYS A 172 16.74 -13.07 -7.74
N GLY A 173 15.97 -14.02 -8.30
CA GLY A 173 16.47 -15.08 -9.17
C GLY A 173 17.04 -14.58 -10.51
N GLN A 174 16.73 -13.35 -10.92
CA GLN A 174 17.31 -12.68 -12.08
C GLN A 174 18.64 -11.96 -11.76
N GLY A 175 19.12 -12.04 -10.53
CA GLY A 175 20.37 -11.40 -10.10
C GLY A 175 20.20 -9.96 -9.62
N VAL A 176 18.97 -9.49 -9.42
CA VAL A 176 18.69 -8.18 -8.83
C VAL A 176 18.92 -8.22 -7.33
N GLU A 177 19.50 -7.17 -6.76
CA GLU A 177 19.76 -7.04 -5.33
C GLU A 177 18.96 -5.88 -4.71
N ILE A 178 18.75 -5.95 -3.40
CA ILE A 178 18.15 -4.83 -2.66
C ILE A 178 19.12 -3.64 -2.70
N GLY A 179 18.59 -2.46 -3.04
CA GLY A 179 19.38 -1.25 -3.23
C GLY A 179 19.74 -0.96 -4.70
N ASP A 180 19.59 -1.95 -5.60
CA ASP A 180 19.81 -1.72 -7.01
C ASP A 180 18.91 -0.61 -7.54
N GLU A 181 19.49 0.22 -8.41
CA GLU A 181 18.75 1.25 -9.12
C GLU A 181 18.04 0.65 -10.33
N VAL A 182 16.76 0.94 -10.46
CA VAL A 182 15.91 0.46 -11.55
C VAL A 182 15.27 1.62 -12.31
N ILE A 183 15.04 1.37 -13.59
CA ILE A 183 14.20 2.19 -14.47
C ILE A 183 12.87 1.47 -14.61
N PHE A 184 11.75 2.19 -14.48
CA PHE A 184 10.42 1.63 -14.57
C PHE A 184 9.53 2.38 -15.58
N SER A 185 8.43 1.75 -16.00
CA SER A 185 7.51 2.30 -17.00
C SER A 185 6.65 3.42 -16.41
N GLU A 186 6.26 4.38 -17.25
CA GLU A 186 5.29 5.42 -16.91
C GLU A 186 3.95 4.81 -16.44
N ASN A 187 3.31 5.45 -15.48
CA ASN A 187 1.99 5.06 -14.92
C ASN A 187 1.96 3.66 -14.27
N SER A 188 3.11 3.10 -13.94
CA SER A 188 3.23 1.86 -13.17
C SER A 188 3.26 2.09 -11.67
N GLU A 189 3.50 3.32 -11.25
CA GLU A 189 3.67 3.75 -9.88
C GLU A 189 2.34 3.65 -9.12
N TYR A 190 2.40 3.06 -7.96
CA TYR A 190 1.30 3.03 -7.02
C TYR A 190 1.84 3.26 -5.62
N ASP A 191 1.55 4.43 -5.09
CA ASP A 191 2.01 4.87 -3.78
C ASP A 191 1.45 4.04 -2.64
N MET A 192 2.35 3.60 -1.76
CA MET A 192 2.01 2.94 -0.52
C MET A 192 2.89 3.41 0.63
N LYS A 193 2.32 3.43 1.83
CA LYS A 193 3.09 3.66 3.05
C LYS A 193 3.40 2.32 3.71
N ILE A 194 4.67 1.92 3.65
CA ILE A 194 5.17 0.64 4.17
C ILE A 194 6.11 0.92 5.34
N GLU A 195 5.78 0.46 6.54
CA GLU A 195 6.55 0.67 7.78
C GLU A 195 6.97 2.15 8.00
N GLY A 196 6.07 3.09 7.61
CA GLY A 196 6.30 4.52 7.75
C GLY A 196 6.99 5.19 6.56
N GLU A 197 7.51 4.44 5.62
CA GLU A 197 8.18 4.91 4.42
C GLU A 197 7.24 4.91 3.21
N ARG A 198 7.32 5.96 2.37
CA ARG A 198 6.59 6.04 1.10
C ARG A 198 7.35 5.24 0.04
N LEU A 199 6.73 4.20 -0.49
CA LEU A 199 7.29 3.34 -1.53
C LEU A 199 6.30 3.19 -2.69
N LEU A 200 6.82 2.94 -3.87
CA LEU A 200 6.04 2.61 -5.05
C LEU A 200 5.90 1.10 -5.16
N ARG A 201 4.67 0.61 -5.25
CA ARG A 201 4.40 -0.78 -5.58
C ARG A 201 4.45 -0.97 -7.09
N MET A 202 5.24 -1.92 -7.56
CA MET A 202 5.44 -2.24 -8.97
C MET A 202 5.36 -3.74 -9.22
N ARG A 203 5.01 -4.11 -10.45
CA ARG A 203 5.11 -5.49 -10.93
C ARG A 203 6.50 -5.75 -11.51
N ASN A 204 6.83 -7.03 -11.71
CA ASN A 204 8.07 -7.39 -12.40
C ASN A 204 8.15 -6.80 -13.82
N GLU A 205 7.03 -6.84 -14.55
CA GLU A 205 6.93 -6.32 -15.92
C GLU A 205 7.04 -4.80 -16.04
N ASP A 206 6.84 -4.07 -14.95
CA ASP A 206 6.96 -2.61 -14.90
C ASP A 206 8.43 -2.17 -14.76
N ILE A 207 9.32 -3.06 -14.32
CA ILE A 207 10.76 -2.82 -14.19
C ILE A 207 11.41 -3.11 -15.53
N LEU A 208 11.87 -2.04 -16.21
CA LEU A 208 12.37 -2.09 -17.59
C LEU A 208 13.86 -2.42 -17.67
N ALA A 209 14.65 -1.92 -16.71
CA ALA A 209 16.10 -2.10 -16.71
C ALA A 209 16.68 -1.90 -15.30
N LEU A 210 17.85 -2.50 -15.06
CA LEU A 210 18.77 -2.11 -13.99
C LEU A 210 19.63 -0.94 -14.52
N TYR A 211 19.78 0.06 -13.68
CA TYR A 211 20.71 1.14 -13.97
C TYR A 211 22.12 0.69 -13.54
N ASP A 212 22.94 0.39 -14.55
CA ASP A 212 24.34 0.04 -14.27
C ASP A 212 25.12 1.35 -14.06
N ASN A 213 25.35 1.69 -12.79
CA ASN A 213 26.31 2.75 -12.46
C ASN A 213 27.70 2.23 -12.81
N GLY A 214 27.99 2.13 -14.13
CA GLY A 214 29.22 1.59 -14.66
C GLY A 214 30.39 1.93 -13.76
N GLY A 215 30.90 0.90 -13.07
CA GLY A 215 31.99 1.06 -12.14
C GLY A 215 33.18 1.71 -12.85
N GLU A 216 33.58 2.87 -12.35
CA GLU A 216 34.88 3.46 -12.67
C GLU A 216 36.05 2.54 -12.22
#